data_7c72cd530a4edfa59b9d2d05f31909e0
#
_entry.id   7c72cd530a4edfa59b9d2d05f31909e0
#
_cell.length_a   1.000
_cell.length_b   1.000
_cell.length_c   1.000
_cell.angle_alpha   90.00
_cell.angle_beta   90.00
_cell.angle_gamma   90.00
#
_symmetry.space_group_name_H-M   'P 1'
#
loop_
_entity.id
_entity.type
_entity.pdbx_description
1 polymer ?
#
loop_
_entity_poly.entity_id
_entity_poly.type
_entity_poly.pdbx_seq_one_letter_code
_entity_poly.pdbx_strand_id
1 'polypeptide(L)'
;MTKYFTNTFSVINLYKKPSIKSEVVTQMLYGDSFSVSKKTQRWLRINIKEDNYKGYIRSKNFSNYIKPTHKVNILKSKIYNHPNKKKINELSFGSKIKVTRSNKNFCKFFKGWISKNDIKPISFKQKDPFKKITLFRNIKYKWGGKSFRGID
;
A
#
# COMPACT_ATOMS: atom_id res chain seq x y z
N MET A 1 -24.04 -6.04 5.58
CA MET A 1 -22.76 -6.49 4.97
C MET A 1 -21.75 -5.36 4.98
N THR A 2 -20.54 -5.57 5.47
CA THR A 2 -19.52 -4.53 5.55
C THR A 2 -18.97 -4.19 4.17
N LYS A 3 -19.09 -2.93 3.76
CA LYS A 3 -18.51 -2.45 2.50
C LYS A 3 -17.03 -2.13 2.70
N TYR A 4 -16.19 -2.68 1.83
CA TYR A 4 -14.76 -2.42 1.80
C TYR A 4 -14.36 -1.51 0.65
N PHE A 5 -13.32 -0.75 0.88
CA PHE A 5 -12.64 0.11 -0.08
C PHE A 5 -11.17 -0.30 -0.19
N THR A 6 -10.53 0.09 -1.29
CA THR A 6 -9.09 -0.14 -1.50
C THR A 6 -8.34 1.18 -1.55
N ASN A 7 -7.24 1.28 -0.81
CA ASN A 7 -6.31 2.39 -0.93
C ASN A 7 -5.55 2.31 -2.26
N THR A 8 -5.71 3.31 -3.12
CA THR A 8 -4.99 3.44 -4.40
C THR A 8 -3.93 4.54 -4.39
N PHE A 9 -3.57 5.04 -3.22
CA PHE A 9 -2.43 5.94 -2.99
C PHE A 9 -1.24 5.13 -2.48
N SER A 10 -0.01 5.56 -2.77
CA SER A 10 1.20 4.83 -2.39
C SER A 10 1.31 4.60 -0.88
N VAL A 11 1.04 5.64 -0.09
CA VAL A 11 1.03 5.60 1.38
C VAL A 11 0.03 6.62 1.90
N ILE A 12 -0.76 6.22 2.89
CA ILE A 12 -1.65 7.11 3.64
C ILE A 12 -1.40 6.94 5.14
N ASN A 13 -1.21 8.04 5.85
CA ASN A 13 -1.14 8.03 7.32
C ASN A 13 -2.54 7.84 7.92
N LEU A 14 -2.62 6.97 8.91
CA LEU A 14 -3.77 6.79 9.79
C LEU A 14 -3.52 7.53 11.09
N TYR A 15 -4.40 8.44 11.46
CA TYR A 15 -4.27 9.31 12.62
C TYR A 15 -5.15 8.83 13.77
N LYS A 16 -4.70 9.04 15.01
CA LYS A 16 -5.44 8.73 16.24
C LYS A 16 -6.70 9.60 16.42
N LYS A 17 -6.65 10.86 15.96
CA LYS A 17 -7.75 11.83 15.98
C LYS A 17 -7.93 12.44 14.59
N PRO A 18 -9.08 13.04 14.24
CA PRO A 18 -9.32 13.68 12.95
C PRO A 18 -8.56 15.02 12.82
N SER A 19 -7.25 14.97 12.90
CA SER A 19 -6.32 16.09 12.79
C SER A 19 -4.98 15.64 12.23
N ILE A 20 -4.41 16.42 11.31
CA ILE A 20 -3.05 16.17 10.78
C ILE A 20 -1.95 16.38 11.82
N LYS A 21 -2.27 17.08 12.92
CA LYS A 21 -1.36 17.28 14.07
C LYS A 21 -1.44 16.12 15.08
N SER A 22 -2.39 15.20 14.88
CA SER A 22 -2.51 14.03 15.74
C SER A 22 -1.42 13.01 15.48
N GLU A 23 -1.17 12.17 16.47
CA GLU A 23 -0.28 11.00 16.35
C GLU A 23 -0.68 10.13 15.15
N VAL A 24 0.31 9.71 14.36
CA VAL A 24 0.15 8.68 13.32
C VAL A 24 0.23 7.32 13.99
N VAL A 25 -0.87 6.57 13.97
CA VAL A 25 -0.94 5.24 14.59
C VAL A 25 -0.38 4.14 13.69
N THR A 26 -0.53 4.29 12.38
CA THR A 26 0.02 3.39 11.36
C THR A 26 -0.10 4.01 9.97
N GLN A 27 0.31 3.27 8.94
CA GLN A 27 0.14 3.65 7.54
C GLN A 27 -0.64 2.57 6.77
N MET A 28 -1.41 2.99 5.77
CA MET A 28 -1.90 2.11 4.71
C MET A 28 -0.99 2.22 3.49
N LEU A 29 -0.61 1.07 2.93
CA LEU A 29 0.08 0.98 1.66
C LEU A 29 -0.92 0.87 0.50
N TYR A 30 -0.43 0.99 -0.73
CA TYR A 30 -1.23 0.73 -1.92
C TYR A 30 -1.81 -0.69 -1.88
N GLY A 31 -3.11 -0.81 -2.11
CA GLY A 31 -3.82 -2.08 -2.14
C GLY A 31 -4.33 -2.56 -0.77
N ASP A 32 -4.02 -1.88 0.32
CA ASP A 32 -4.65 -2.18 1.61
C ASP A 32 -6.15 -1.90 1.56
N SER A 33 -6.92 -2.75 2.24
CA SER A 33 -8.38 -2.67 2.26
C SER A 33 -8.87 -2.14 3.60
N PHE A 34 -9.95 -1.39 3.58
CA PHE A 34 -10.53 -0.82 4.80
C PHE A 34 -12.05 -0.66 4.69
N SER A 35 -12.71 -0.64 5.83
CA SER A 35 -14.11 -0.26 5.98
C SER A 35 -14.23 1.11 6.62
N VAL A 36 -15.33 1.82 6.36
CA VAL A 36 -15.62 3.13 6.92
C VAL A 36 -16.71 2.99 7.98
N SER A 37 -16.39 3.36 9.21
CA SER A 37 -17.36 3.35 10.33
C SER A 37 -18.04 4.70 10.56
N LYS A 38 -17.36 5.82 10.21
CA LYS A 38 -17.92 7.17 10.32
C LYS A 38 -17.33 8.06 9.22
N LYS A 39 -18.18 8.88 8.61
CA LYS A 39 -17.80 9.85 7.58
C LYS A 39 -18.19 11.25 8.02
N THR A 40 -17.25 12.19 7.89
CA THR A 40 -17.49 13.63 7.96
C THR A 40 -17.05 14.26 6.64
N GLN A 41 -17.28 15.56 6.47
CA GLN A 41 -16.87 16.26 5.26
C GLN A 41 -15.37 16.11 4.93
N ARG A 42 -14.51 16.10 5.95
CA ARG A 42 -13.05 16.13 5.78
C ARG A 42 -12.33 14.85 6.22
N TRP A 43 -12.99 13.97 7.00
CA TRP A 43 -12.37 12.82 7.63
C TRP A 43 -13.24 11.57 7.53
N LEU A 44 -12.58 10.43 7.40
CA LEU A 44 -13.16 9.10 7.52
C LEU A 44 -12.57 8.41 8.74
N ARG A 45 -13.41 7.85 9.61
CA ARG A 45 -12.98 6.87 10.60
C ARG A 45 -13.05 5.51 9.95
N ILE A 46 -11.92 4.81 9.92
CA ILE A 46 -11.76 3.55 9.20
C ILE A 46 -11.26 2.44 10.11
N ASN A 47 -11.45 1.21 9.64
CA ASN A 47 -10.80 0.01 10.14
C ASN A 47 -10.08 -0.69 8.98
N ILE A 48 -8.76 -0.86 9.10
CA ILE A 48 -7.93 -1.57 8.13
C ILE A 48 -8.20 -3.07 8.27
N LYS A 49 -8.48 -3.76 7.15
CA LYS A 49 -8.84 -5.18 7.15
C LYS A 49 -7.66 -6.08 7.53
N GLU A 50 -6.47 -5.73 7.10
CA GLU A 50 -5.27 -6.57 7.20
C GLU A 50 -4.73 -6.70 8.61
N ASP A 51 -4.84 -5.67 9.44
CA ASP A 51 -4.25 -5.61 10.78
C ASP A 51 -5.21 -5.09 11.87
N ASN A 52 -6.47 -4.80 11.50
CA ASN A 52 -7.52 -4.29 12.39
C ASN A 52 -7.21 -2.93 13.05
N TYR A 53 -6.23 -2.17 12.55
CA TYR A 53 -6.00 -0.83 13.04
C TYR A 53 -7.17 0.10 12.72
N LYS A 54 -7.57 0.86 13.73
CA LYS A 54 -8.65 1.86 13.64
C LYS A 54 -8.08 3.25 13.80
N GLY A 55 -8.61 4.20 13.03
CA GLY A 55 -8.19 5.59 13.12
C GLY A 55 -8.83 6.45 12.05
N TYR A 56 -8.23 7.60 11.82
CA TYR A 56 -8.78 8.62 10.93
C TYR A 56 -7.86 8.87 9.74
N ILE A 57 -8.46 8.99 8.56
CA ILE A 57 -7.79 9.42 7.34
C ILE A 57 -8.52 10.62 6.74
N ARG A 58 -7.82 11.43 5.95
CA ARG A 58 -8.45 12.47 5.14
C ARG A 58 -9.43 11.84 4.16
N SER A 59 -10.60 12.45 4.03
CA SER A 59 -11.58 12.05 3.02
C SER A 59 -10.99 12.26 1.62
N LYS A 60 -11.02 11.20 0.82
CA LYS A 60 -10.57 11.15 -0.58
C LYS A 60 -11.48 10.22 -1.36
N ASN A 61 -11.37 10.25 -2.69
CA ASN A 61 -12.03 9.28 -3.55
C ASN A 61 -11.25 7.97 -3.54
N PHE A 62 -11.77 6.97 -2.84
CA PHE A 62 -11.22 5.62 -2.80
C PHE A 62 -11.98 4.70 -3.76
N SER A 63 -11.28 3.74 -4.32
CA SER A 63 -11.90 2.70 -5.15
C SER A 63 -12.72 1.73 -4.30
N ASN A 64 -13.77 1.16 -4.86
CA ASN A 64 -14.39 -0.03 -4.29
C ASN A 64 -13.35 -1.13 -4.15
N TYR A 65 -13.64 -2.13 -3.33
CA TYR A 65 -12.73 -3.23 -3.07
C TYR A 65 -12.16 -3.85 -4.35
N ILE A 66 -10.84 -3.92 -4.41
CA ILE A 66 -10.09 -4.54 -5.50
C ILE A 66 -9.36 -5.76 -4.93
N LYS A 67 -9.74 -6.97 -5.37
CA LYS A 67 -9.05 -8.21 -4.96
C LYS A 67 -7.63 -8.21 -5.58
N PRO A 68 -6.58 -8.20 -4.77
CA PRO A 68 -5.22 -8.20 -5.29
C PRO A 68 -4.84 -9.57 -5.86
N THR A 69 -3.93 -9.57 -6.84
CA THR A 69 -3.33 -10.78 -7.43
C THR A 69 -1.85 -10.92 -7.08
N HIS A 70 -1.16 -9.80 -6.88
CA HIS A 70 0.29 -9.74 -6.62
C HIS A 70 0.61 -8.77 -5.50
N LYS A 71 1.81 -8.90 -4.94
CA LYS A 71 2.40 -8.02 -3.92
C LYS A 71 3.81 -7.60 -4.31
N VAL A 72 4.19 -6.39 -3.96
CA VAL A 72 5.56 -5.88 -4.11
C VAL A 72 6.47 -6.61 -3.15
N ASN A 73 7.56 -7.17 -3.65
CA ASN A 73 8.48 -8.05 -2.92
C ASN A 73 9.91 -7.50 -2.80
N ILE A 74 10.10 -6.24 -3.17
CA ILE A 74 11.33 -5.46 -2.97
C ILE A 74 11.02 -4.22 -2.15
N LEU A 75 12.03 -3.60 -1.55
CA LEU A 75 11.85 -2.45 -0.66
C LEU A 75 11.06 -1.32 -1.32
N LYS A 76 11.43 -0.98 -2.56
CA LYS A 76 10.84 0.11 -3.33
C LYS A 76 10.80 -0.24 -4.81
N SER A 77 9.61 -0.32 -5.39
CA SER A 77 9.39 -0.58 -6.80
C SER A 77 8.96 0.68 -7.54
N LYS A 78 9.56 0.91 -8.70
CA LYS A 78 9.22 2.02 -9.59
C LYS A 78 7.99 1.69 -10.42
N ILE A 79 7.09 2.66 -10.56
CA ILE A 79 5.90 2.57 -11.41
C ILE A 79 6.08 3.48 -12.61
N TYR A 80 5.75 2.98 -13.79
CA TYR A 80 5.92 3.66 -15.07
C TYR A 80 4.57 3.89 -15.75
N ASN A 81 4.45 4.96 -16.53
CA ASN A 81 3.27 5.18 -17.38
C ASN A 81 3.18 4.15 -18.52
N HIS A 82 4.33 3.73 -19.06
CA HIS A 82 4.52 2.63 -20.01
C HIS A 82 5.80 1.88 -19.70
N PRO A 83 5.96 0.61 -20.15
CA PRO A 83 7.22 -0.14 -19.98
C PRO A 83 8.41 0.67 -20.48
N ASN A 84 9.46 0.79 -19.66
CA ASN A 84 10.71 1.51 -19.97
C ASN A 84 10.55 2.98 -20.34
N LYS A 85 9.43 3.62 -19.95
CA LYS A 85 9.17 5.05 -20.15
C LYS A 85 9.30 5.83 -18.83
N LYS A 86 8.57 6.92 -18.71
CA LYS A 86 8.67 7.82 -17.56
C LYS A 86 8.19 7.14 -16.27
N LYS A 87 9.04 7.18 -15.23
CA LYS A 87 8.62 6.86 -13.86
C LYS A 87 7.60 7.89 -13.38
N ILE A 88 6.48 7.41 -12.84
CA ILE A 88 5.39 8.26 -12.34
C ILE A 88 5.16 8.13 -10.84
N ASN A 89 5.59 7.01 -10.23
CA ASN A 89 5.39 6.76 -8.80
C ASN A 89 6.33 5.66 -8.29
N GLU A 90 6.20 5.36 -7.00
CA GLU A 90 6.91 4.28 -6.32
C GLU A 90 5.97 3.59 -5.33
N LEU A 91 6.10 2.26 -5.20
CA LEU A 91 5.39 1.46 -4.21
C LEU A 91 6.36 0.79 -3.26
N SER A 92 5.97 0.70 -1.99
CA SER A 92 6.74 0.05 -0.94
C SER A 92 6.54 -1.47 -0.93
N PHE A 93 7.47 -2.18 -0.33
CA PHE A 93 7.33 -3.60 0.02
C PHE A 93 5.98 -3.86 0.70
N GLY A 94 5.31 -4.92 0.30
CA GLY A 94 4.00 -5.30 0.83
C GLY A 94 2.81 -4.60 0.18
N SER A 95 3.01 -3.58 -0.67
CA SER A 95 1.93 -3.02 -1.49
C SER A 95 1.30 -4.10 -2.36
N LYS A 96 -0.03 -4.09 -2.49
CA LYS A 96 -0.79 -5.12 -3.22
C LYS A 96 -1.41 -4.53 -4.47
N ILE A 97 -1.32 -5.24 -5.57
CA ILE A 97 -1.84 -4.81 -6.87
C ILE A 97 -2.70 -5.89 -7.53
N LYS A 98 -3.64 -5.47 -8.36
CA LYS A 98 -4.35 -6.34 -9.29
C LYS A 98 -3.71 -6.20 -10.67
N VAL A 99 -2.97 -7.22 -11.10
CA VAL A 99 -2.42 -7.29 -12.46
C VAL A 99 -3.55 -7.57 -13.44
N THR A 100 -3.67 -6.75 -14.46
CA THR A 100 -4.71 -6.85 -15.50
C THR A 100 -4.15 -7.34 -16.82
N ARG A 101 -2.88 -7.07 -17.09
CA ARG A 101 -2.18 -7.46 -18.32
C ARG A 101 -0.68 -7.56 -18.06
N SER A 102 0.03 -8.36 -18.83
CA SER A 102 1.49 -8.47 -18.74
C SER A 102 2.13 -8.65 -20.10
N ASN A 103 3.36 -8.17 -20.22
CA ASN A 103 4.28 -8.50 -21.30
C ASN A 103 5.48 -9.30 -20.75
N LYS A 104 6.57 -9.44 -21.52
CA LYS A 104 7.77 -10.20 -21.12
C LYS A 104 8.33 -9.74 -19.76
N ASN A 105 8.44 -8.43 -19.53
CA ASN A 105 9.19 -7.85 -18.40
C ASN A 105 8.32 -7.05 -17.42
N PHE A 106 7.11 -6.66 -17.80
CA PHE A 106 6.26 -5.77 -17.02
C PHE A 106 4.83 -6.31 -16.85
N CYS A 107 4.21 -5.90 -15.75
CA CYS A 107 2.79 -6.11 -15.49
C CYS A 107 2.08 -4.77 -15.42
N LYS A 108 0.88 -4.69 -16.03
CA LYS A 108 -0.02 -3.55 -15.93
C LYS A 108 -0.98 -3.73 -14.77
N PHE A 109 -1.21 -2.66 -14.04
CA PHE A 109 -2.25 -2.52 -13.03
C PHE A 109 -2.88 -1.12 -13.12
N PHE A 110 -3.84 -0.80 -12.28
CA PHE A 110 -4.63 0.43 -12.36
C PHE A 110 -3.81 1.73 -12.49
N LYS A 111 -2.70 1.86 -11.75
CA LYS A 111 -1.88 3.09 -11.74
C LYS A 111 -0.74 3.11 -12.76
N GLY A 112 -0.49 2.03 -13.46
CA GLY A 112 0.60 2.00 -14.44
C GLY A 112 1.22 0.63 -14.65
N TRP A 113 2.50 0.62 -14.92
CA TRP A 113 3.29 -0.57 -15.18
C TRP A 113 4.38 -0.76 -14.14
N ILE A 114 4.57 -1.99 -13.71
CA ILE A 114 5.55 -2.42 -12.71
C ILE A 114 6.39 -3.57 -13.26
N SER A 115 7.68 -3.64 -12.89
CA SER A 115 8.55 -4.76 -13.28
C SER A 115 8.05 -6.07 -12.69
N LYS A 116 8.01 -7.14 -13.49
CA LYS A 116 7.70 -8.50 -13.01
C LYS A 116 8.64 -8.97 -11.92
N ASN A 117 9.91 -8.57 -11.97
CA ASN A 117 10.91 -8.97 -10.98
C ASN A 117 10.65 -8.38 -9.60
N ASP A 118 9.89 -7.30 -9.51
CA ASP A 118 9.61 -6.59 -8.27
C ASP A 118 8.41 -7.16 -7.51
N ILE A 119 7.64 -8.03 -8.14
CA ILE A 119 6.39 -8.55 -7.60
C ILE A 119 6.38 -10.07 -7.49
N LYS A 120 5.53 -10.57 -6.60
CA LYS A 120 5.21 -11.99 -6.43
C LYS A 120 3.70 -12.19 -6.36
N PRO A 121 3.18 -13.37 -6.73
CA PRO A 121 1.78 -13.70 -6.49
C PRO A 121 1.40 -13.47 -5.03
N ILE A 122 0.14 -13.12 -4.76
CA ILE A 122 -0.31 -12.86 -3.38
C ILE A 122 -0.15 -14.10 -2.47
N SER A 123 -0.23 -15.30 -3.05
CA SER A 123 -0.04 -16.58 -2.36
C SER A 123 1.42 -16.91 -2.03
N PHE A 124 2.38 -16.18 -2.60
CA PHE A 124 3.80 -16.44 -2.37
C PHE A 124 4.15 -16.25 -0.90
N LYS A 125 4.78 -17.28 -0.30
CA LYS A 125 5.32 -17.26 1.05
C LYS A 125 6.84 -17.27 1.00
N GLN A 126 7.47 -16.34 1.70
CA GLN A 126 8.93 -16.33 1.86
C GLN A 126 9.37 -17.53 2.68
N LYS A 127 10.27 -18.37 2.14
CA LYS A 127 10.80 -19.55 2.84
C LYS A 127 11.61 -19.15 4.08
N ASP A 128 12.39 -18.07 3.96
CA ASP A 128 13.18 -17.52 5.06
C ASP A 128 12.84 -16.03 5.23
N PRO A 129 11.95 -15.71 6.20
CA PRO A 129 11.56 -14.32 6.44
C PRO A 129 12.72 -13.44 6.92
N PHE A 130 13.72 -14.00 7.58
CA PHE A 130 14.88 -13.24 8.06
C PHE A 130 15.73 -12.65 6.92
N LYS A 131 15.80 -13.33 5.79
CA LYS A 131 16.44 -12.77 4.58
C LYS A 131 15.76 -11.48 4.09
N LYS A 132 14.46 -11.34 4.33
CA LYS A 132 13.73 -10.12 3.95
C LYS A 132 13.92 -8.96 4.93
N ILE A 133 14.25 -9.22 6.18
CA ILE A 133 14.55 -8.19 7.18
C ILE A 133 15.75 -7.35 6.73
N THR A 134 16.71 -7.94 6.04
CA THR A 134 17.89 -7.21 5.52
C THR A 134 17.54 -6.09 4.53
N LEU A 135 16.40 -6.16 3.84
CA LEU A 135 15.90 -5.08 2.97
C LEU A 135 15.67 -3.78 3.74
N PHE A 136 15.36 -3.87 5.04
CA PHE A 136 14.99 -2.74 5.88
C PHE A 136 16.15 -2.21 6.73
N ARG A 137 17.34 -2.84 6.65
CA ARG A 137 18.50 -2.51 7.51
C ARG A 137 18.86 -1.02 7.56
N ASN A 138 18.74 -0.31 6.44
CA ASN A 138 19.13 1.10 6.33
C ASN A 138 17.91 2.04 6.26
N ILE A 139 16.73 1.56 6.57
CA ILE A 139 15.52 2.38 6.61
C ILE A 139 15.47 3.12 7.94
N LYS A 140 15.19 4.42 7.87
CA LYS A 140 15.04 5.25 9.08
C LYS A 140 13.83 4.78 9.89
N TYR A 141 13.98 4.83 11.21
CA TYR A 141 12.86 4.67 12.12
C TYR A 141 11.81 5.76 11.89
N LYS A 142 10.56 5.39 11.86
CA LYS A 142 9.43 6.30 11.79
C LYS A 142 8.24 5.72 12.53
N TRP A 143 7.84 6.36 13.60
CA TRP A 143 6.67 5.94 14.39
C TRP A 143 5.45 5.68 13.50
N GLY A 144 4.84 4.50 13.62
CA GLY A 144 3.71 4.06 12.79
C GLY A 144 4.05 3.84 11.31
N GLY A 145 5.32 3.87 10.91
CA GLY A 145 5.74 3.75 9.52
C GLY A 145 5.68 2.33 8.98
N LYS A 146 5.25 2.16 7.73
CA LYS A 146 5.21 0.89 6.99
C LYS A 146 5.82 0.97 5.60
N SER A 147 6.43 2.09 5.24
CA SER A 147 6.91 2.34 3.88
C SER A 147 8.42 2.42 3.79
N PHE A 148 8.96 2.40 2.56
CA PHE A 148 10.39 2.64 2.32
C PHE A 148 10.88 4.02 2.83
N ARG A 149 9.97 4.92 3.21
CA ARG A 149 10.28 6.23 3.79
C ARG A 149 10.50 6.20 5.31
N GLY A 150 10.23 5.09 5.95
CA GLY A 150 10.41 4.85 7.37
C GLY A 150 9.53 3.73 7.88
N ILE A 151 10.03 2.96 8.84
CA ILE A 151 9.34 1.82 9.46
C ILE A 151 9.41 1.92 10.98
N ASP A 152 8.42 1.31 11.63
CA ASP A 152 8.30 1.15 13.07
C ASP A 152 8.48 -0.32 13.48
#